data_a5753b05bddfe68598492fdd5690034c
#
_entry.id   a5753b05bddfe68598492fdd5690034c
#
_cell.length_a   1.000
_cell.length_b   1.000
_cell.length_c   1.000
_cell.angle_alpha   90.00
_cell.angle_beta   90.00
_cell.angle_gamma   90.00
#
_symmetry.space_group_name_H-M   'P 1'
#
loop_
_entity.id
_entity.type
_entity.pdbx_description
1 polymer ?
#
loop_
_entity_poly.entity_id
_entity_poly.type
_entity_poly.pdbx_seq_one_letter_code
_entity_poly.pdbx_strand_id
1 'polypeptide(L)'
;MSDDRYILVVADNSEEMNTALEYACARSKKTGRKIIIATFIEPLDVLTTKGVTDIMKEEAREEAETILKKAASFVQERTGDYPALSLREGDTITELKQLLDEEKNINVLVLAANTDQNSKNPGPIITSLVSNEITNLRIPIMIVPGNLSFEHIAQIT
;
A
#
# COMPACT_ATOMS: atom_id res chain seq x y z
N MET A 1 12.51 -23.17 -7.77
CA MET A 1 12.86 -21.78 -8.14
C MET A 1 12.04 -20.81 -7.30
N SER A 2 12.71 -19.80 -6.74
CA SER A 2 11.97 -18.74 -6.07
C SER A 2 11.19 -17.92 -7.10
N ASP A 3 9.97 -17.55 -6.74
CA ASP A 3 9.17 -16.66 -7.56
C ASP A 3 9.66 -15.23 -7.35
N ASP A 4 10.12 -14.58 -8.41
CA ASP A 4 10.64 -13.22 -8.34
C ASP A 4 9.55 -12.16 -8.53
N ARG A 5 8.30 -12.58 -8.63
CA ARG A 5 7.16 -11.67 -8.74
C ARG A 5 6.79 -11.10 -7.38
N TYR A 6 6.27 -9.89 -7.41
CA TYR A 6 5.92 -9.17 -6.20
C TYR A 6 4.45 -8.77 -6.17
N ILE A 7 3.90 -8.84 -4.98
CA ILE A 7 2.61 -8.24 -4.65
C ILE A 7 2.91 -6.89 -4.01
N LEU A 8 2.38 -5.81 -4.57
CA LEU A 8 2.55 -4.48 -4.00
C LEU A 8 1.36 -4.15 -3.11
N VAL A 9 1.63 -3.74 -1.88
CA VAL A 9 0.62 -3.25 -0.96
C VAL A 9 0.96 -1.80 -0.61
N VAL A 10 -0.01 -0.90 -0.74
CA VAL A 10 0.17 0.48 -0.31
C VAL A 10 -0.20 0.57 1.17
N ALA A 11 0.74 1.03 1.99
CA ALA A 11 0.51 1.22 3.41
C ALA A 11 0.22 2.69 3.69
N ASP A 12 -0.89 2.92 4.35
CA ASP A 12 -1.25 4.22 4.92
C ASP A 12 -1.56 3.99 6.40
N ASN A 13 -2.08 4.95 7.10
CA ASN A 13 -2.42 4.75 8.50
C ASN A 13 -3.91 4.46 8.70
N SER A 14 -4.55 3.86 7.72
CA SER A 14 -5.97 3.53 7.79
C SER A 14 -6.19 2.22 8.55
N GLU A 15 -7.39 2.06 9.10
CA GLU A 15 -7.77 0.82 9.80
C GLU A 15 -7.83 -0.36 8.84
N GLU A 16 -8.27 -0.13 7.61
CA GLU A 16 -8.41 -1.17 6.60
C GLU A 16 -7.09 -1.68 6.04
N MET A 17 -5.98 -1.00 6.31
CA MET A 17 -4.65 -1.42 5.83
C MET A 17 -4.31 -2.83 6.29
N ASN A 18 -4.61 -3.18 7.54
CA ASN A 18 -4.30 -4.51 8.07
C ASN A 18 -5.05 -5.61 7.32
N THR A 19 -6.24 -5.32 6.82
CA THR A 19 -7.00 -6.27 6.01
C THR A 19 -6.33 -6.51 4.67
N ALA A 20 -5.83 -5.46 4.01
CA ALA A 20 -5.06 -5.61 2.78
C ALA A 20 -3.78 -6.41 3.01
N LEU A 21 -3.07 -6.13 4.11
CA LEU A 21 -1.85 -6.85 4.45
C LEU A 21 -2.13 -8.35 4.70
N GLU A 22 -3.19 -8.66 5.45
CA GLU A 22 -3.55 -10.05 5.71
C GLU A 22 -3.86 -10.80 4.42
N TYR A 23 -4.62 -10.17 3.52
CA TYR A 23 -4.93 -10.76 2.23
C TYR A 23 -3.66 -10.98 1.40
N ALA A 24 -2.79 -9.97 1.34
CA ALA A 24 -1.53 -10.08 0.59
C ALA A 24 -0.64 -11.18 1.17
N CYS A 25 -0.55 -11.30 2.49
CA CYS A 25 0.22 -12.36 3.14
C CYS A 25 -0.33 -13.75 2.81
N ALA A 26 -1.65 -13.91 2.86
CA ALA A 26 -2.30 -15.17 2.51
C ALA A 26 -2.01 -15.56 1.05
N ARG A 27 -2.07 -14.60 0.14
CA ARG A 27 -1.74 -14.83 -1.26
C ARG A 27 -0.26 -15.14 -1.45
N SER A 28 0.61 -14.43 -0.75
CA SER A 28 2.05 -14.68 -0.80
C SER A 28 2.40 -16.10 -0.39
N LYS A 29 1.80 -16.59 0.68
CA LYS A 29 2.01 -17.97 1.13
C LYS A 29 1.56 -18.99 0.11
N LYS A 30 0.46 -18.73 -0.58
CA LYS A 30 -0.09 -19.65 -1.58
C LYS A 30 0.72 -19.67 -2.86
N THR A 31 1.21 -18.53 -3.30
CA THR A 31 1.81 -18.37 -4.63
C THR A 31 3.34 -18.37 -4.61
N GLY A 32 3.95 -18.17 -3.44
CA GLY A 32 5.39 -17.97 -3.35
C GLY A 32 5.85 -16.57 -3.76
N ARG A 33 4.92 -15.67 -4.08
CA ARG A 33 5.27 -14.29 -4.44
C ARG A 33 5.71 -13.52 -3.23
N LYS A 34 6.67 -12.61 -3.44
CA LYS A 34 7.16 -11.72 -2.39
C LYS A 34 6.28 -10.49 -2.26
N ILE A 35 6.45 -9.76 -1.18
CA ILE A 35 5.66 -8.55 -0.92
C ILE A 35 6.56 -7.33 -0.92
N ILE A 36 6.12 -6.27 -1.59
CA ILE A 36 6.67 -4.92 -1.47
C ILE A 36 5.59 -4.07 -0.80
N ILE A 37 5.99 -3.31 0.22
CA ILE A 37 5.10 -2.35 0.87
C ILE A 37 5.59 -0.96 0.50
N ALA A 38 4.69 -0.12 -0.01
CA ALA A 38 5.01 1.25 -0.38
C ALA A 38 4.19 2.23 0.46
N THR A 39 4.83 3.32 0.85
CA THR A 39 4.17 4.46 1.49
C THR A 39 4.58 5.73 0.76
N PHE A 40 3.64 6.64 0.60
CA PHE A 40 3.83 7.88 -0.15
C PHE A 40 3.65 9.08 0.77
N ILE A 41 4.59 10.02 0.68
CA ILE A 41 4.49 11.31 1.38
C ILE A 41 4.19 12.36 0.33
N GLU A 42 3.02 12.99 0.43
CA GLU A 42 2.70 14.09 -0.47
C GLU A 42 3.40 15.37 -0.02
N PRO A 43 3.90 16.19 -0.97
CA PRO A 43 4.55 17.45 -0.62
C PRO A 43 3.59 18.37 0.13
N LEU A 44 4.13 19.08 1.12
CA LEU A 44 3.37 20.05 1.87
C LEU A 44 3.17 21.31 1.03
N ASP A 45 1.91 21.63 0.74
CA ASP A 45 1.53 22.86 0.10
C ASP A 45 1.25 23.91 1.17
N VAL A 46 2.32 24.38 1.82
CA VAL A 46 2.18 25.28 2.99
C VAL A 46 2.93 26.57 2.73
N LEU A 47 2.20 27.68 2.83
CA LEU A 47 2.78 29.03 2.85
C LEU A 47 3.29 29.35 4.27
N THR A 48 4.30 28.61 4.72
CA THR A 48 4.89 28.77 6.04
C THR A 48 6.36 29.16 5.96
N THR A 49 6.93 29.54 7.09
CA THR A 49 8.36 29.80 7.16
C THR A 49 9.13 28.50 6.90
N LYS A 50 10.33 28.63 6.34
CA LYS A 50 11.16 27.48 6.00
C LYS A 50 11.41 26.53 7.19
N GLY A 51 11.62 27.07 8.38
CA GLY A 51 11.87 26.23 9.55
C GLY A 51 10.68 25.37 9.93
N VAL A 52 9.47 25.92 9.86
CA VAL A 52 8.24 25.16 10.14
C VAL A 52 8.02 24.09 9.08
N THR A 53 8.26 24.41 7.81
CA THR A 53 8.14 23.46 6.71
C THR A 53 9.11 22.29 6.89
N ASP A 54 10.34 22.55 7.28
CA ASP A 54 11.35 21.51 7.49
C ASP A 54 10.96 20.57 8.64
N ILE A 55 10.43 21.11 9.72
CA ILE A 55 9.94 20.30 10.85
C ILE A 55 8.77 19.42 10.43
N MET A 56 7.82 19.97 9.69
CA MET A 56 6.66 19.21 9.21
C MET A 56 7.06 18.09 8.25
N LYS A 57 8.04 18.34 7.38
CA LYS A 57 8.56 17.32 6.47
C LYS A 57 9.22 16.18 7.23
N GLU A 58 10.00 16.50 8.25
CA GLU A 58 10.66 15.49 9.06
C GLU A 58 9.65 14.65 9.83
N GLU A 59 8.63 15.28 10.42
CA GLU A 59 7.55 14.57 11.10
C GLU A 59 6.79 13.63 10.16
N ALA A 60 6.50 14.09 8.95
CA ALA A 60 5.82 13.27 7.95
C ALA A 60 6.67 12.06 7.55
N ARG A 61 7.98 12.25 7.42
CA ARG A 61 8.91 11.17 7.09
C ARG A 61 8.99 10.15 8.20
N GLU A 62 9.08 10.60 9.45
CA GLU A 62 9.12 9.71 10.61
C GLU A 62 7.83 8.91 10.74
N GLU A 63 6.69 9.55 10.51
CA GLU A 63 5.40 8.86 10.51
C GLU A 63 5.33 7.79 9.43
N ALA A 64 5.77 8.11 8.21
CA ALA A 64 5.79 7.17 7.10
C ALA A 64 6.72 5.98 7.39
N GLU A 65 7.89 6.23 7.96
CA GLU A 65 8.81 5.16 8.35
C GLU A 65 8.20 4.26 9.43
N THR A 66 7.47 4.84 10.37
CA THR A 66 6.75 4.07 11.40
C THR A 66 5.68 3.18 10.78
N ILE A 67 4.91 3.70 9.84
CA ILE A 67 3.89 2.93 9.12
C ILE A 67 4.53 1.75 8.39
N LEU A 68 5.64 1.99 7.69
CA LEU A 68 6.35 0.94 6.97
C LEU A 68 6.88 -0.14 7.92
N LYS A 69 7.46 0.24 9.04
CA LYS A 69 8.00 -0.72 10.01
C LYS A 69 6.90 -1.58 10.62
N LYS A 70 5.76 -0.99 10.95
CA LYS A 70 4.62 -1.76 11.48
C LYS A 70 4.10 -2.74 10.44
N ALA A 71 3.95 -2.29 9.21
CA ALA A 71 3.49 -3.15 8.11
C ALA A 71 4.49 -4.28 7.84
N ALA A 72 5.78 -3.98 7.87
CA ALA A 72 6.84 -4.98 7.67
C ALA A 72 6.81 -6.05 8.76
N SER A 73 6.64 -5.63 10.02
CA SER A 73 6.54 -6.58 11.14
C SER A 73 5.32 -7.49 11.00
N PHE A 74 4.20 -6.92 10.57
CA PHE A 74 2.98 -7.70 10.31
C PHE A 74 3.24 -8.79 9.26
N VAL A 75 3.86 -8.41 8.14
CA VAL A 75 4.17 -9.35 7.06
C VAL A 75 5.14 -10.43 7.53
N GLN A 76 6.18 -10.04 8.25
CA GLN A 76 7.18 -10.99 8.74
C GLN A 76 6.55 -12.02 9.70
N GLU A 77 5.66 -11.59 10.58
CA GLU A 77 4.95 -12.52 11.47
C GLU A 77 4.09 -13.50 10.70
N ARG A 78 3.46 -13.07 9.62
CA ARG A 78 2.53 -13.90 8.85
C ARG A 78 3.23 -14.82 7.86
N THR A 79 4.32 -14.37 7.22
CA THR A 79 4.95 -15.10 6.12
C THR A 79 6.31 -15.70 6.49
N GLY A 80 6.93 -15.22 7.56
CA GLY A 80 8.29 -15.58 7.91
C GLY A 80 9.36 -14.82 7.16
N ASP A 81 8.99 -14.02 6.16
CA ASP A 81 9.93 -13.26 5.33
C ASP A 81 9.73 -11.76 5.53
N TYR A 82 10.84 -11.02 5.50
CA TYR A 82 10.78 -9.56 5.59
C TYR A 82 10.46 -8.98 4.20
N PRO A 83 9.46 -8.11 4.09
CA PRO A 83 9.11 -7.55 2.78
C PRO A 83 10.10 -6.49 2.32
N ALA A 84 10.10 -6.21 1.01
CA ALA A 84 10.77 -5.02 0.50
C ALA A 84 9.94 -3.80 0.87
N LEU A 85 10.62 -2.68 1.11
CA LEU A 85 9.97 -1.43 1.52
C LEU A 85 10.31 -0.32 0.54
N SER A 86 9.33 0.53 0.24
CA SER A 86 9.51 1.69 -0.62
C SER A 86 8.86 2.90 0.01
N LEU A 87 9.64 3.95 0.23
CA LEU A 87 9.14 5.24 0.70
C LEU A 87 9.40 6.25 -0.39
N ARG A 88 8.34 6.85 -0.90
CA ARG A 88 8.43 7.81 -2.00
C ARG A 88 7.76 9.12 -1.63
N GLU A 89 8.32 10.20 -2.13
CA GLU A 89 7.86 11.56 -1.88
C GLU A 89 7.38 12.17 -3.19
N GLY A 90 6.15 12.69 -3.21
CA GLY A 90 5.55 13.26 -4.41
C GLY A 90 4.05 13.02 -4.43
N ASP A 91 3.43 13.34 -5.55
CA ASP A 91 2.01 13.01 -5.76
C ASP A 91 1.82 11.50 -5.73
N THR A 92 0.90 11.02 -4.91
CA THR A 92 0.72 9.59 -4.65
C THR A 92 0.51 8.79 -5.93
N ILE A 93 -0.40 9.23 -6.80
CA ILE A 93 -0.70 8.48 -8.02
C ILE A 93 0.48 8.50 -8.99
N THR A 94 1.12 9.66 -9.15
CA THR A 94 2.30 9.79 -10.01
C THR A 94 3.43 8.88 -9.53
N GLU A 95 3.73 8.90 -8.24
CA GLU A 95 4.80 8.10 -7.66
C GLU A 95 4.48 6.60 -7.68
N LEU A 96 3.20 6.24 -7.49
CA LEU A 96 2.76 4.86 -7.59
C LEU A 96 2.98 4.33 -9.01
N LYS A 97 2.59 5.09 -10.03
CA LYS A 97 2.80 4.71 -11.43
C LYS A 97 4.29 4.59 -11.75
N GLN A 98 5.09 5.50 -11.23
CA GLN A 98 6.53 5.45 -11.43
C GLN A 98 7.16 4.21 -10.78
N LEU A 99 6.71 3.85 -9.58
CA LEU A 99 7.16 2.64 -8.92
C LEU A 99 6.81 1.39 -9.76
N LEU A 100 5.62 1.34 -10.31
CA LEU A 100 5.21 0.24 -11.18
C LEU A 100 6.06 0.16 -12.45
N ASP A 101 6.50 1.30 -12.98
CA ASP A 101 7.36 1.33 -14.15
C ASP A 101 8.80 0.91 -13.82
N GLU A 102 9.29 1.26 -12.65
CA GLU A 102 10.64 0.90 -12.19
C GLU A 102 10.75 -0.56 -11.79
N GLU A 103 9.72 -1.09 -11.14
CA GLU A 103 9.72 -2.45 -10.62
C GLU A 103 8.81 -3.35 -11.47
N LYS A 104 9.35 -3.83 -12.57
CA LYS A 104 8.59 -4.65 -13.54
C LYS A 104 8.14 -5.99 -12.98
N ASN A 105 8.72 -6.44 -11.88
CA ASN A 105 8.35 -7.70 -11.24
C ASN A 105 7.08 -7.59 -10.38
N ILE A 106 6.58 -6.37 -10.14
CA ILE A 106 5.28 -6.20 -9.48
C ILE A 106 4.20 -6.61 -10.47
N ASN A 107 3.36 -7.56 -10.09
CA ASN A 107 2.33 -8.07 -10.99
C ASN A 107 0.90 -7.94 -10.48
N VAL A 108 0.71 -7.45 -9.27
CA VAL A 108 -0.62 -7.13 -8.73
C VAL A 108 -0.47 -6.05 -7.67
N LEU A 109 -1.45 -5.15 -7.62
CA LEU A 109 -1.56 -4.12 -6.59
C LEU A 109 -2.72 -4.47 -5.69
N VAL A 110 -2.47 -4.56 -4.38
CA VAL A 110 -3.51 -4.85 -3.38
C VAL A 110 -3.80 -3.59 -2.58
N LEU A 111 -5.07 -3.22 -2.55
CA LEU A 111 -5.57 -2.06 -1.82
C LEU A 111 -6.75 -2.47 -0.96
N ALA A 112 -6.88 -1.88 0.22
CA ALA A 112 -8.06 -2.07 1.05
C ALA A 112 -9.04 -0.92 0.84
N ALA A 113 -10.31 -1.26 0.71
CA ALA A 113 -11.37 -0.27 0.56
C ALA A 113 -11.95 0.09 1.91
N ASN A 114 -12.18 1.38 2.12
CA ASN A 114 -12.94 1.86 3.27
C ASN A 114 -14.38 1.38 3.14
N THR A 115 -14.88 0.70 4.16
CA THR A 115 -16.24 0.14 4.17
C THR A 115 -17.14 0.83 5.20
N ASP A 116 -16.75 2.00 5.70
CA ASP A 116 -17.60 2.79 6.58
C ASP A 116 -18.87 3.20 5.83
N GLN A 117 -20.01 2.83 6.38
CA GLN A 117 -21.31 3.10 5.76
C GLN A 117 -21.65 4.60 5.70
N ASN A 118 -21.03 5.41 6.54
CA ASN A 118 -21.20 6.85 6.53
C ASN A 118 -20.38 7.54 5.45
N SER A 119 -19.41 6.85 4.88
CA SER A 119 -18.58 7.32 3.78
C SER A 119 -18.76 6.41 2.59
N LYS A 120 -19.27 6.95 1.47
CA LYS A 120 -19.46 6.16 0.24
C LYS A 120 -18.19 6.12 -0.60
N ASN A 121 -17.09 6.66 -0.09
CA ASN A 121 -15.83 6.73 -0.82
C ASN A 121 -14.90 5.59 -0.35
N PRO A 122 -14.49 4.69 -1.26
CA PRO A 122 -13.61 3.58 -0.89
C PRO A 122 -12.17 4.01 -0.55
N GLY A 123 -11.84 5.26 -0.79
CA GLY A 123 -10.52 5.82 -0.56
C GLY A 123 -10.00 6.58 -1.78
N PRO A 124 -9.15 7.60 -1.56
CA PRO A 124 -8.70 8.47 -2.67
C PRO A 124 -7.85 7.73 -3.70
N ILE A 125 -7.01 6.80 -3.28
CA ILE A 125 -6.18 6.04 -4.21
C ILE A 125 -7.03 5.15 -5.09
N ILE A 126 -7.96 4.40 -4.51
CA ILE A 126 -8.87 3.53 -5.26
C ILE A 126 -9.70 4.34 -6.25
N THR A 127 -10.29 5.43 -5.79
CA THR A 127 -11.12 6.29 -6.64
C THR A 127 -10.32 6.83 -7.83
N SER A 128 -9.12 7.35 -7.60
CA SER A 128 -8.28 7.87 -8.68
C SER A 128 -7.85 6.80 -9.66
N LEU A 129 -7.44 5.63 -9.17
CA LEU A 129 -6.98 4.56 -10.04
C LEU A 129 -8.11 4.00 -10.91
N VAL A 130 -9.25 3.75 -10.31
CA VAL A 130 -10.38 3.15 -11.03
C VAL A 130 -11.03 4.13 -11.99
N SER A 131 -11.15 5.41 -11.60
CA SER A 131 -11.82 6.41 -12.44
C SER A 131 -10.94 6.98 -13.54
N ASN A 132 -9.65 7.17 -13.28
CA ASN A 132 -8.79 7.93 -14.18
C ASN A 132 -7.65 7.13 -14.80
N GLU A 133 -7.16 6.09 -14.12
CA GLU A 133 -5.91 5.42 -14.49
C GLU A 133 -6.07 3.99 -14.95
N ILE A 134 -7.23 3.39 -14.79
CA ILE A 134 -7.41 1.94 -15.02
C ILE A 134 -7.02 1.51 -16.43
N THR A 135 -7.25 2.36 -17.42
CA THR A 135 -6.92 2.04 -18.81
C THR A 135 -5.42 2.08 -19.10
N ASN A 136 -4.63 2.70 -18.22
CA ASN A 136 -3.19 2.86 -18.39
C ASN A 136 -2.37 2.05 -17.40
N LEU A 137 -3.02 1.23 -16.57
CA LEU A 137 -2.30 0.40 -15.62
C LEU A 137 -1.76 -0.85 -16.30
N ARG A 138 -0.53 -1.20 -15.95
CA ARG A 138 0.16 -2.38 -16.48
C ARG A 138 -0.25 -3.66 -15.77
N ILE A 139 -0.82 -3.57 -14.57
CA ILE A 139 -1.11 -4.70 -13.71
C ILE A 139 -2.54 -4.61 -13.17
N PRO A 140 -3.13 -5.73 -12.76
CA PRO A 140 -4.45 -5.70 -12.12
C PRO A 140 -4.39 -5.10 -10.71
N ILE A 141 -5.53 -4.59 -10.28
CA ILE A 141 -5.73 -4.11 -8.91
C ILE A 141 -6.64 -5.11 -8.20
N MET A 142 -6.22 -5.54 -7.03
CA MET A 142 -7.03 -6.34 -6.12
C MET A 142 -7.56 -5.42 -5.03
N ILE A 143 -8.86 -5.17 -5.01
CA ILE A 143 -9.50 -4.32 -4.01
C ILE A 143 -10.14 -5.22 -2.95
N VAL A 144 -9.65 -5.12 -1.72
CA VAL A 144 -10.11 -5.94 -0.61
C VAL A 144 -11.05 -5.11 0.26
N PRO A 145 -12.29 -5.56 0.49
CA PRO A 145 -13.16 -4.86 1.46
C PRO A 145 -12.49 -4.80 2.83
N GLY A 146 -12.38 -3.61 3.38
CA GLY A 146 -11.59 -3.39 4.60
C GLY A 146 -12.17 -3.97 5.87
N ASN A 147 -13.40 -4.47 5.82
CA ASN A 147 -14.08 -5.09 6.98
C ASN A 147 -14.08 -6.61 6.96
N LEU A 148 -13.35 -7.24 6.05
CA LEU A 148 -13.23 -8.69 6.05
C LEU A 148 -12.44 -9.15 7.29
N SER A 149 -12.93 -10.22 7.93
CA SER A 149 -12.19 -10.82 9.05
C SER A 149 -11.00 -11.63 8.54
N PHE A 150 -9.99 -11.77 9.36
CA PHE A 150 -8.81 -12.56 9.00
C PHE A 150 -9.17 -14.03 8.77
N GLU A 151 -10.12 -14.53 9.55
CA GLU A 151 -10.64 -15.89 9.38
C GLU A 151 -11.30 -16.06 8.01
N HIS A 152 -12.12 -15.11 7.60
CA HIS A 152 -12.76 -15.14 6.29
C HIS A 152 -11.74 -15.06 5.16
N ILE A 153 -10.73 -14.22 5.31
CA ILE A 153 -9.64 -14.11 4.33
C ILE A 153 -8.95 -15.47 4.13
N ALA A 154 -8.70 -16.20 5.22
CA ALA A 154 -8.11 -17.52 5.12
C ALA A 154 -9.00 -18.49 4.34
N GLN A 155 -10.32 -18.38 4.49
CA GLN A 155 -11.26 -19.25 3.79
C GLN A 155 -11.34 -18.97 2.29
N ILE A 156 -11.20 -17.73 1.87
CA ILE A 156 -11.33 -17.35 0.45
C ILE A 156 -10.00 -17.32 -0.30
N THR A 157 -8.90 -17.54 0.41
CA THR A 157 -7.57 -17.60 -0.20
C THR A 157 -7.08 -19.06 -0.46
#